data_34c1951bfc459e6cbc8cc40076d97d60
#
_entry.id   34c1951bfc459e6cbc8cc40076d97d60
#
_cell.length_a   1.000
_cell.length_b   1.000
_cell.length_c   1.000
_cell.angle_alpha   90.00
_cell.angle_beta   90.00
_cell.angle_gamma   90.00
#
_symmetry.space_group_name_H-M   'P 1'
#
loop_
_entity.id
_entity.type
_entity.pdbx_description
1 polymer ?
#
loop_
_entity_poly.entity_id
_entity_poly.type
_entity_poly.pdbx_seq_one_letter_code
_entity_poly.pdbx_strand_id
1 'polypeptide(L)'
;MAAKLEISNLRVAYQSGSGPAVPAIDKVDIALAKSDIVSLIGPSGCGKSTLFNVIAGLTVPNAGMVALDGVDIIGRPGSVAYMMQRDLLLPWRTVLENVILGPELAGKRLSDVRAAASSLMGRFGLSGFEHAYPAVLSGGMRQRAALLRTILCERSVILLDEPFGALDALTRTAMHEWLLGIQREFQHTMILITHDPDEAVYLSDRVYVASPRPMRIAGVVDVDLPAERNHEVTLTREFADHKRAVLALLKDAPEMRRLVQ
;
A
#
# COMPACT_ATOMS: atom_id res chain seq x y z
N MET A 1 -19.51 13.09 1.15
CA MET A 1 -19.66 11.63 1.39
C MET A 1 -18.88 11.27 2.65
N ALA A 2 -19.32 10.30 3.44
CA ALA A 2 -18.54 9.84 4.61
C ALA A 2 -17.23 9.17 4.12
N ALA A 3 -16.14 9.41 4.84
CA ALA A 3 -14.87 8.77 4.54
C ALA A 3 -14.94 7.26 4.80
N LYS A 4 -14.35 6.45 3.93
CA LYS A 4 -14.18 5.00 4.13
C LYS A 4 -13.13 4.71 5.19
N LEU A 5 -11.99 5.39 5.08
CA LEU A 5 -10.93 5.40 6.10
C LEU A 5 -10.60 6.84 6.44
N GLU A 6 -10.59 7.16 7.72
CA GLU A 6 -10.26 8.49 8.23
C GLU A 6 -9.15 8.41 9.26
N ILE A 7 -8.14 9.23 9.09
CA ILE A 7 -7.02 9.40 10.01
C ILE A 7 -7.00 10.87 10.41
N SER A 8 -7.10 11.15 11.70
CA SER A 8 -7.21 12.52 12.20
C SER A 8 -6.22 12.77 13.32
N ASN A 9 -5.44 13.84 13.18
CA ASN A 9 -4.50 14.35 14.21
C ASN A 9 -3.51 13.30 14.72
N LEU A 10 -3.11 12.34 13.86
CA LEU A 10 -2.32 11.19 14.26
C LEU A 10 -0.91 11.59 14.68
N ARG A 11 -0.48 11.11 15.85
CA ARG A 11 0.87 11.30 16.38
C ARG A 11 1.45 10.01 16.89
N VAL A 12 2.70 9.74 16.50
CA VAL A 12 3.45 8.56 16.94
C VAL A 12 4.86 8.96 17.33
N ALA A 13 5.28 8.57 18.53
CA ALA A 13 6.65 8.70 19.01
C ALA A 13 7.10 7.38 19.64
N TYR A 14 8.33 7.01 19.38
CA TYR A 14 8.93 5.80 19.95
C TYR A 14 9.80 6.15 21.15
N GLN A 15 9.62 5.42 22.25
CA GLN A 15 10.50 5.50 23.41
C GLN A 15 11.82 4.80 23.08
N SER A 16 12.93 5.49 23.19
CA SER A 16 14.27 4.93 23.02
C SER A 16 14.94 4.77 24.39
N GLY A 17 14.73 3.64 25.05
CA GLY A 17 15.28 3.38 26.39
C GLY A 17 14.88 4.45 27.41
N SER A 18 15.85 5.01 28.16
CA SER A 18 15.63 6.11 29.11
C SER A 18 15.74 7.52 28.48
N GLY A 19 15.98 7.58 27.17
CA GLY A 19 16.11 8.85 26.44
C GLY A 19 14.76 9.52 26.12
N PRO A 20 14.77 10.73 25.53
CA PRO A 20 13.55 11.40 25.10
C PRO A 20 12.85 10.59 24.00
N ALA A 21 11.52 10.64 23.98
CA ALA A 21 10.75 10.01 22.92
C ALA A 21 11.08 10.63 21.54
N VAL A 22 11.29 9.78 20.56
CA VAL A 22 11.65 10.19 19.19
C VAL A 22 10.39 10.22 18.33
N PRO A 23 9.91 11.41 17.92
CA PRO A 23 8.70 11.52 17.12
C PRO A 23 8.92 10.93 15.73
N ALA A 24 7.99 10.07 15.30
CA ALA A 24 7.96 9.46 13.96
C ALA A 24 6.90 10.11 13.08
N ILE A 25 5.73 10.40 13.65
CA ILE A 25 4.58 11.05 13.00
C ILE A 25 4.12 12.21 13.87
N ASP A 26 3.87 13.37 13.26
CA ASP A 26 3.33 14.54 13.94
C ASP A 26 2.20 15.17 13.16
N LYS A 27 0.98 14.98 13.65
CA LYS A 27 -0.24 15.58 13.11
C LYS A 27 -0.48 15.22 11.64
N VAL A 28 -0.74 13.94 11.38
CA VAL A 28 -1.14 13.45 10.05
C VAL A 28 -2.66 13.34 9.98
N ASP A 29 -3.22 13.91 8.92
CA ASP A 29 -4.62 13.84 8.56
C ASP A 29 -4.74 13.27 7.14
N ILE A 30 -5.50 12.19 6.96
CA ILE A 30 -5.72 11.51 5.67
C ILE A 30 -7.17 11.02 5.64
N ALA A 31 -7.87 11.25 4.53
CA ALA A 31 -9.22 10.73 4.33
C ALA A 31 -9.35 10.10 2.95
N LEU A 32 -9.91 8.88 2.91
CA LEU A 32 -10.19 8.14 1.69
C LEU A 32 -11.69 7.94 1.55
N ALA A 33 -12.23 8.15 0.36
CA ALA A 33 -13.56 7.72 0.02
C ALA A 33 -13.58 6.21 -0.30
N LYS A 34 -14.78 5.65 -0.44
CA LYS A 34 -14.94 4.26 -0.88
C LYS A 34 -14.39 4.11 -2.30
N SER A 35 -13.64 3.06 -2.53
CA SER A 35 -13.04 2.70 -3.81
C SER A 35 -11.92 3.63 -4.30
N ASP A 36 -11.47 4.60 -3.49
CA ASP A 36 -10.29 5.39 -3.82
C ASP A 36 -9.02 4.53 -3.83
N ILE A 37 -8.10 4.84 -4.72
CA ILE A 37 -6.69 4.48 -4.62
C ILE A 37 -5.92 5.74 -4.25
N VAL A 38 -5.17 5.68 -3.17
CA VAL A 38 -4.37 6.81 -2.68
C VAL A 38 -2.93 6.38 -2.52
N SER A 39 -2.00 7.18 -3.02
CA SER A 39 -0.57 6.96 -2.76
C SER A 39 -0.05 7.87 -1.65
N LEU A 40 0.86 7.32 -0.85
CA LEU A 40 1.69 8.06 0.10
C LEU A 40 3.15 7.99 -0.35
N ILE A 41 3.70 9.12 -0.78
CA ILE A 41 5.08 9.23 -1.26
C ILE A 41 5.89 10.15 -0.34
N GLY A 42 7.17 9.86 -0.15
CA GLY A 42 8.06 10.68 0.66
C GLY A 42 9.41 10.00 0.94
N PRO A 43 10.35 10.69 1.60
CA PRO A 43 11.69 10.18 1.87
C PRO A 43 11.69 8.85 2.61
N SER A 44 12.75 8.06 2.41
CA SER A 44 12.95 6.83 3.19
C SER A 44 13.10 7.17 4.68
N GLY A 45 12.50 6.33 5.56
CA GLY A 45 12.59 6.51 7.01
C GLY A 45 11.75 7.67 7.58
N CYS A 46 10.95 8.38 6.78
CA CYS A 46 10.13 9.51 7.28
C CYS A 46 8.98 9.06 8.21
N GLY A 47 8.49 7.81 8.12
CA GLY A 47 7.41 7.30 8.98
C GLY A 47 6.25 6.62 8.26
N LYS A 48 6.32 6.41 6.93
CA LYS A 48 5.24 5.81 6.13
C LYS A 48 4.82 4.43 6.63
N SER A 49 5.77 3.52 6.83
CA SER A 49 5.47 2.17 7.37
C SER A 49 5.00 2.23 8.83
N THR A 50 5.41 3.25 9.61
CA THR A 50 4.85 3.50 10.95
C THR A 50 3.35 3.84 10.86
N LEU A 51 2.96 4.69 9.90
CA LEU A 51 1.55 4.99 9.64
C LEU A 51 0.77 3.72 9.28
N PHE A 52 1.30 2.89 8.38
CA PHE A 52 0.66 1.63 8.01
C PHE A 52 0.50 0.68 9.19
N ASN A 53 1.51 0.58 10.06
CA ASN A 53 1.42 -0.22 11.28
C ASN A 53 0.32 0.27 12.23
N VAL A 54 0.09 1.58 12.31
CA VAL A 54 -1.04 2.13 13.10
C VAL A 54 -2.38 1.78 12.46
N ILE A 55 -2.54 1.98 11.15
CA ILE A 55 -3.78 1.64 10.43
C ILE A 55 -4.08 0.14 10.51
N ALA A 56 -3.04 -0.70 10.43
CA ALA A 56 -3.17 -2.15 10.56
C ALA A 56 -3.45 -2.63 12.00
N GLY A 57 -3.48 -1.72 12.98
CA GLY A 57 -3.70 -2.03 14.40
C GLY A 57 -2.50 -2.68 15.09
N LEU A 58 -1.31 -2.66 14.47
CA LEU A 58 -0.08 -3.25 15.01
C LEU A 58 0.69 -2.31 15.95
N THR A 59 0.41 -1.03 15.86
CA THR A 59 1.02 0.02 16.71
C THR A 59 -0.08 0.93 17.22
N VAL A 60 -0.07 1.19 18.53
CA VAL A 60 -0.98 2.16 19.15
C VAL A 60 -0.33 3.54 19.08
N PRO A 61 -1.01 4.55 18.51
CA PRO A 61 -0.47 5.91 18.44
C PRO A 61 -0.51 6.61 19.81
N ASN A 62 0.28 7.68 19.96
CA ASN A 62 0.26 8.51 21.18
C ASN A 62 -0.95 9.45 21.22
N ALA A 63 -1.48 9.83 20.06
CA ALA A 63 -2.69 10.64 19.93
C ALA A 63 -3.27 10.53 18.51
N GLY A 64 -4.51 10.94 18.36
CA GLY A 64 -5.25 10.93 17.10
C GLY A 64 -6.22 9.77 17.01
N MET A 65 -6.86 9.64 15.84
CA MET A 65 -7.90 8.65 15.56
C MET A 65 -7.61 7.97 14.22
N VAL A 66 -7.97 6.68 14.12
CA VAL A 66 -8.05 5.94 12.86
C VAL A 66 -9.39 5.23 12.82
N ALA A 67 -10.29 5.67 11.94
CA ALA A 67 -11.63 5.12 11.83
C ALA A 67 -11.85 4.48 10.45
N LEU A 68 -12.42 3.28 10.44
CA LEU A 68 -12.90 2.56 9.25
C LEU A 68 -14.43 2.54 9.30
N ASP A 69 -15.10 3.10 8.28
CA ASP A 69 -16.56 3.26 8.27
C ASP A 69 -17.10 3.92 9.56
N GLY A 70 -16.36 4.90 10.10
CA GLY A 70 -16.70 5.60 11.35
C GLY A 70 -16.39 4.83 12.63
N VAL A 71 -15.87 3.60 12.56
CA VAL A 71 -15.52 2.77 13.72
C VAL A 71 -14.01 2.86 13.98
N ASP A 72 -13.63 3.19 15.22
CA ASP A 72 -12.21 3.21 15.62
C ASP A 72 -11.58 1.81 15.50
N ILE A 73 -10.43 1.74 14.81
CA ILE A 73 -9.67 0.50 14.56
C ILE A 73 -8.28 0.49 15.22
N ILE A 74 -7.94 1.49 16.03
CA ILE A 74 -6.66 1.53 16.74
C ILE A 74 -6.49 0.28 17.62
N GLY A 75 -5.34 -0.41 17.47
CA GLY A 75 -5.04 -1.62 18.22
C GLY A 75 -5.92 -2.83 17.87
N ARG A 76 -6.62 -2.82 16.71
CA ARG A 76 -7.46 -3.92 16.22
C ARG A 76 -6.88 -4.56 14.96
N PRO A 77 -5.91 -5.47 15.07
CA PRO A 77 -5.34 -6.18 13.92
C PRO A 77 -6.41 -6.93 13.12
N GLY A 78 -6.22 -6.97 11.79
CA GLY A 78 -7.14 -7.65 10.89
C GLY A 78 -8.36 -6.82 10.46
N SER A 79 -8.46 -5.56 10.85
CA SER A 79 -9.49 -4.63 10.32
C SER A 79 -9.26 -4.29 8.84
N VAL A 80 -8.01 -4.26 8.42
CA VAL A 80 -7.57 -4.02 7.03
C VAL A 80 -6.67 -5.16 6.55
N ALA A 81 -6.50 -5.33 5.24
CA ALA A 81 -5.47 -6.19 4.67
C ALA A 81 -4.16 -5.41 4.52
N TYR A 82 -3.03 -6.02 4.84
CA TYR A 82 -1.73 -5.36 4.78
C TYR A 82 -0.68 -6.21 4.08
N MET A 83 -0.19 -5.74 2.94
CA MET A 83 1.01 -6.23 2.29
C MET A 83 2.20 -5.42 2.77
N MET A 84 3.07 -6.04 3.54
CA MET A 84 4.31 -5.42 4.03
C MET A 84 5.36 -5.36 2.91
N GLN A 85 6.34 -4.48 3.04
CA GLN A 85 7.44 -4.32 2.09
C GLN A 85 8.19 -5.63 1.81
N ARG A 86 8.38 -6.49 2.83
CA ARG A 86 8.90 -7.86 2.67
C ARG A 86 7.76 -8.80 2.36
N ASP A 87 7.98 -9.78 1.49
CA ASP A 87 6.95 -10.75 1.07
C ASP A 87 6.38 -11.60 2.22
N LEU A 88 7.20 -11.89 3.24
CA LEU A 88 6.83 -12.66 4.43
C LEU A 88 6.05 -13.95 4.11
N LEU A 89 6.38 -14.60 3.01
CA LEU A 89 5.86 -15.93 2.72
C LEU A 89 6.43 -16.93 3.73
N LEU A 90 5.56 -17.81 4.23
CA LEU A 90 5.95 -18.85 5.18
C LEU A 90 6.76 -19.91 4.43
N PRO A 91 8.05 -20.10 4.75
CA PRO A 91 8.94 -20.95 3.95
C PRO A 91 8.60 -22.45 4.02
N TRP A 92 7.84 -22.88 5.02
CA TRP A 92 7.36 -24.25 5.21
C TRP A 92 5.98 -24.52 4.59
N ARG A 93 5.35 -23.53 3.94
CA ARG A 93 4.09 -23.64 3.20
C ARG A 93 4.34 -23.51 1.72
N THR A 94 3.57 -24.21 0.92
CA THR A 94 3.54 -24.03 -0.54
C THR A 94 3.03 -22.63 -0.91
N VAL A 95 3.18 -22.23 -2.16
CA VAL A 95 2.67 -20.94 -2.68
C VAL A 95 1.16 -20.84 -2.49
N LEU A 96 0.42 -21.89 -2.87
CA LEU A 96 -1.03 -21.92 -2.70
C LEU A 96 -1.44 -21.81 -1.21
N GLU A 97 -0.76 -22.53 -0.32
CA GLU A 97 -1.03 -22.47 1.12
C GLU A 97 -0.68 -21.10 1.72
N ASN A 98 0.34 -20.41 1.19
CA ASN A 98 0.62 -19.02 1.56
C ASN A 98 -0.47 -18.06 1.10
N VAL A 99 -0.91 -18.21 -0.14
CA VAL A 99 -1.91 -17.34 -0.76
C VAL A 99 -3.27 -17.43 -0.04
N ILE A 100 -3.68 -18.61 0.37
CA ILE A 100 -4.96 -18.83 1.07
C ILE A 100 -4.91 -18.61 2.59
N LEU A 101 -3.77 -18.24 3.15
CA LEU A 101 -3.56 -18.15 4.60
C LEU A 101 -4.60 -17.26 5.31
N GLY A 102 -4.90 -16.07 4.75
CA GLY A 102 -5.87 -15.14 5.32
C GLY A 102 -7.29 -15.75 5.42
N PRO A 103 -7.87 -16.22 4.33
CA PRO A 103 -9.15 -16.95 4.34
C PRO A 103 -9.16 -18.19 5.23
N GLU A 104 -8.06 -18.96 5.28
CA GLU A 104 -7.92 -20.12 6.17
C GLU A 104 -8.06 -19.70 7.65
N LEU A 105 -7.35 -18.66 8.06
CA LEU A 105 -7.43 -18.12 9.43
C LEU A 105 -8.80 -17.50 9.74
N ALA A 106 -9.51 -17.03 8.73
CA ALA A 106 -10.89 -16.56 8.86
C ALA A 106 -11.93 -17.69 8.90
N GLY A 107 -11.51 -18.96 8.89
CA GLY A 107 -12.39 -20.13 8.97
C GLY A 107 -13.20 -20.40 7.71
N LYS A 108 -12.81 -19.87 6.55
CA LYS A 108 -13.50 -20.13 5.28
C LYS A 108 -13.33 -21.59 4.81
N ARG A 109 -14.28 -22.08 4.01
CA ARG A 109 -14.19 -23.41 3.43
C ARG A 109 -13.02 -23.51 2.46
N LEU A 110 -12.03 -24.34 2.79
CA LEU A 110 -10.76 -24.43 2.05
C LEU A 110 -10.92 -24.88 0.58
N SER A 111 -11.93 -25.71 0.26
CA SER A 111 -12.20 -26.10 -1.13
C SER A 111 -12.50 -24.91 -2.02
N ASP A 112 -13.35 -24.01 -1.54
CA ASP A 112 -13.83 -22.85 -2.30
C ASP A 112 -12.70 -21.80 -2.44
N VAL A 113 -11.97 -21.61 -1.34
CA VAL A 113 -10.80 -20.70 -1.31
C VAL A 113 -9.69 -21.17 -2.24
N ARG A 114 -9.40 -22.49 -2.26
CA ARG A 114 -8.38 -23.06 -3.16
C ARG A 114 -8.77 -22.92 -4.63
N ALA A 115 -10.04 -23.16 -4.97
CA ALA A 115 -10.53 -22.97 -6.33
C ALA A 115 -10.41 -21.52 -6.79
N ALA A 116 -10.83 -20.56 -5.97
CA ALA A 116 -10.68 -19.12 -6.25
C ALA A 116 -9.21 -18.70 -6.38
N ALA A 117 -8.34 -19.15 -5.45
CA ALA A 117 -6.92 -18.86 -5.48
C ALA A 117 -6.25 -19.41 -6.75
N SER A 118 -6.52 -20.66 -7.12
CA SER A 118 -5.95 -21.29 -8.34
C SER A 118 -6.36 -20.53 -9.61
N SER A 119 -7.61 -20.09 -9.70
CA SER A 119 -8.09 -19.27 -10.82
C SER A 119 -7.33 -17.93 -10.91
N LEU A 120 -7.05 -17.28 -9.77
CA LEU A 120 -6.33 -16.02 -9.72
C LEU A 120 -4.82 -16.20 -9.95
N MET A 121 -4.22 -17.31 -9.52
CA MET A 121 -2.78 -17.55 -9.67
C MET A 121 -2.33 -17.44 -11.13
N GLY A 122 -3.16 -17.85 -12.09
CA GLY A 122 -2.89 -17.65 -13.52
C GLY A 122 -2.72 -16.20 -13.90
N ARG A 123 -3.60 -15.34 -13.41
CA ARG A 123 -3.55 -13.88 -13.67
C ARG A 123 -2.31 -13.21 -13.02
N PHE A 124 -1.73 -13.84 -11.98
CA PHE A 124 -0.52 -13.39 -11.31
C PHE A 124 0.77 -13.99 -11.90
N GLY A 125 0.66 -14.81 -12.97
CA GLY A 125 1.80 -15.51 -13.54
C GLY A 125 2.46 -16.48 -12.55
N LEU A 126 1.64 -17.15 -11.75
CA LEU A 126 2.04 -18.15 -10.75
C LEU A 126 1.52 -19.55 -11.10
N SER A 127 0.93 -19.74 -12.29
CA SER A 127 0.49 -21.06 -12.77
C SER A 127 1.63 -22.06 -12.79
N GLY A 128 1.38 -23.25 -12.26
CA GLY A 128 2.39 -24.32 -12.17
C GLY A 128 3.28 -24.24 -10.94
N PHE A 129 3.13 -23.18 -10.11
CA PHE A 129 3.88 -23.01 -8.87
C PHE A 129 3.02 -23.23 -7.62
N GLU A 130 1.81 -23.71 -7.75
CA GLU A 130 0.84 -23.91 -6.66
C GLU A 130 1.43 -24.73 -5.52
N HIS A 131 2.15 -25.79 -5.87
CA HIS A 131 2.77 -26.75 -4.92
C HIS A 131 4.25 -26.45 -4.65
N ALA A 132 4.82 -25.42 -5.29
CA ALA A 132 6.19 -25.01 -5.04
C ALA A 132 6.32 -24.30 -3.68
N TYR A 133 7.50 -24.36 -3.08
CA TYR A 133 7.85 -23.60 -1.88
C TYR A 133 8.43 -22.23 -2.26
N PRO A 134 8.32 -21.21 -1.38
CA PRO A 134 8.83 -19.87 -1.67
C PRO A 134 10.30 -19.79 -2.09
N ALA A 135 11.12 -20.72 -1.65
CA ALA A 135 12.56 -20.76 -1.96
C ALA A 135 12.87 -20.92 -3.45
N VAL A 136 11.98 -21.52 -4.25
CA VAL A 136 12.18 -21.71 -5.69
C VAL A 136 11.65 -20.56 -6.54
N LEU A 137 10.95 -19.59 -5.93
CA LEU A 137 10.40 -18.45 -6.62
C LEU A 137 11.43 -17.34 -6.82
N SER A 138 11.34 -16.61 -7.93
CA SER A 138 12.04 -15.33 -8.09
C SER A 138 11.50 -14.29 -7.09
N GLY A 139 12.25 -13.20 -6.85
CA GLY A 139 11.80 -12.10 -5.98
C GLY A 139 10.45 -11.52 -6.42
N GLY A 140 10.28 -11.28 -7.72
CA GLY A 140 9.04 -10.81 -8.30
C GLY A 140 7.87 -11.80 -8.15
N MET A 141 8.13 -13.10 -8.29
CA MET A 141 7.09 -14.12 -8.07
C MET A 141 6.65 -14.14 -6.60
N ARG A 142 7.59 -14.05 -5.65
CA ARG A 142 7.25 -13.96 -4.22
C ARG A 142 6.41 -12.71 -3.93
N GLN A 143 6.75 -11.58 -4.52
CA GLN A 143 5.98 -10.34 -4.33
C GLN A 143 4.56 -10.45 -4.89
N ARG A 144 4.38 -11.06 -6.06
CA ARG A 144 3.06 -11.36 -6.64
C ARG A 144 2.25 -12.33 -5.77
N ALA A 145 2.87 -13.34 -5.20
CA ALA A 145 2.21 -14.25 -4.27
C ALA A 145 1.78 -13.54 -2.97
N ALA A 146 2.61 -12.64 -2.42
CA ALA A 146 2.25 -11.82 -1.26
C ALA A 146 1.10 -10.86 -1.56
N LEU A 147 1.08 -10.24 -2.74
CA LEU A 147 -0.02 -9.38 -3.17
C LEU A 147 -1.33 -10.18 -3.30
N LEU A 148 -1.30 -11.35 -3.96
CA LEU A 148 -2.46 -12.22 -4.07
C LEU A 148 -2.98 -12.68 -2.70
N ARG A 149 -2.09 -13.05 -1.78
CA ARG A 149 -2.43 -13.37 -0.39
C ARG A 149 -3.18 -12.21 0.28
N THR A 150 -2.73 -10.99 0.05
CA THR A 150 -3.33 -9.79 0.66
C THR A 150 -4.73 -9.52 0.11
N ILE A 151 -4.92 -9.64 -1.21
CA ILE A 151 -6.22 -9.45 -1.85
C ILE A 151 -7.23 -10.50 -1.39
N LEU A 152 -6.81 -11.76 -1.26
CA LEU A 152 -7.68 -12.84 -0.77
C LEU A 152 -8.10 -12.72 0.70
N CYS A 153 -7.55 -11.78 1.47
CA CYS A 153 -8.07 -11.46 2.80
C CYS A 153 -9.47 -10.80 2.76
N GLU A 154 -9.94 -10.36 1.59
CA GLU A 154 -11.28 -9.78 1.37
C GLU A 154 -11.63 -8.65 2.36
N ARG A 155 -10.65 -7.81 2.68
CA ARG A 155 -10.89 -6.60 3.47
C ARG A 155 -11.24 -5.43 2.55
N SER A 156 -12.13 -4.57 3.02
CA SER A 156 -12.57 -3.41 2.22
C SER A 156 -11.49 -2.34 2.04
N VAL A 157 -10.46 -2.34 2.90
CA VAL A 157 -9.28 -1.48 2.79
C VAL A 157 -8.03 -2.34 2.72
N ILE A 158 -7.16 -2.04 1.76
CA ILE A 158 -5.90 -2.74 1.50
C ILE A 158 -4.75 -1.75 1.61
N LEU A 159 -3.75 -2.08 2.40
CA LEU A 159 -2.49 -1.35 2.54
C LEU A 159 -1.40 -2.07 1.74
N LEU A 160 -0.71 -1.36 0.87
CA LEU A 160 0.35 -1.89 0.00
C LEU A 160 1.65 -1.12 0.23
N ASP A 161 2.64 -1.73 0.90
CA ASP A 161 3.93 -1.11 1.20
C ASP A 161 4.98 -1.53 0.16
N GLU A 162 5.27 -0.64 -0.80
CA GLU A 162 6.18 -0.85 -1.93
C GLU A 162 5.92 -2.15 -2.71
N PRO A 163 4.68 -2.41 -3.18
CA PRO A 163 4.27 -3.72 -3.70
C PRO A 163 4.96 -4.13 -5.00
N PHE A 164 5.62 -3.19 -5.70
CA PHE A 164 6.23 -3.45 -7.00
C PHE A 164 7.76 -3.22 -7.01
N GLY A 165 8.37 -2.94 -5.86
CA GLY A 165 9.78 -2.59 -5.74
C GLY A 165 10.77 -3.67 -6.24
N ALA A 166 10.40 -4.95 -6.17
CA ALA A 166 11.24 -6.07 -6.61
C ALA A 166 10.96 -6.54 -8.06
N LEU A 167 10.07 -5.83 -8.80
CA LEU A 167 9.69 -6.20 -10.16
C LEU A 167 10.57 -5.49 -11.21
N ASP A 168 10.87 -6.19 -12.30
CA ASP A 168 11.40 -5.57 -13.50
C ASP A 168 10.37 -4.65 -14.18
N ALA A 169 10.82 -3.76 -15.06
CA ALA A 169 9.98 -2.71 -15.64
C ALA A 169 8.75 -3.24 -16.39
N LEU A 170 8.90 -4.29 -17.20
CA LEU A 170 7.79 -4.86 -17.98
C LEU A 170 6.76 -5.52 -17.08
N THR A 171 7.24 -6.34 -16.13
CA THR A 171 6.37 -6.98 -15.13
C THR A 171 5.64 -5.95 -14.28
N ARG A 172 6.34 -4.88 -13.88
CA ARG A 172 5.76 -3.78 -13.08
C ARG A 172 4.60 -3.11 -13.82
N THR A 173 4.80 -2.74 -15.10
CA THR A 173 3.74 -2.15 -15.93
C THR A 173 2.50 -3.04 -16.01
N ALA A 174 2.68 -4.32 -16.31
CA ALA A 174 1.57 -5.28 -16.36
C ALA A 174 0.85 -5.43 -15.01
N MET A 175 1.59 -5.36 -13.91
CA MET A 175 1.03 -5.44 -12.55
C MET A 175 0.30 -4.17 -12.13
N HIS A 176 0.70 -3.00 -12.61
CA HIS A 176 -0.02 -1.75 -12.40
C HIS A 176 -1.40 -1.80 -13.08
N GLU A 177 -1.46 -2.15 -14.36
CA GLU A 177 -2.71 -2.29 -15.10
C GLU A 177 -3.62 -3.34 -14.45
N TRP A 178 -3.02 -4.44 -14.03
CA TRP A 178 -3.74 -5.49 -13.34
C TRP A 178 -4.32 -5.03 -12.00
N LEU A 179 -3.55 -4.28 -11.17
CA LEU A 179 -4.03 -3.75 -9.88
C LEU A 179 -5.23 -2.82 -10.07
N LEU A 180 -5.17 -1.94 -11.08
CA LEU A 180 -6.30 -1.07 -11.43
C LEU A 180 -7.52 -1.90 -11.88
N GLY A 181 -7.32 -2.99 -12.62
CA GLY A 181 -8.38 -3.92 -13.00
C GLY A 181 -9.04 -4.58 -11.78
N ILE A 182 -8.26 -5.10 -10.84
CA ILE A 182 -8.75 -5.70 -9.59
C ILE A 182 -9.48 -4.67 -8.73
N GLN A 183 -8.93 -3.47 -8.59
CA GLN A 183 -9.59 -2.42 -7.82
C GLN A 183 -10.97 -2.10 -8.38
N ARG A 184 -11.10 -1.97 -9.70
CA ARG A 184 -12.39 -1.71 -10.36
C ARG A 184 -13.39 -2.87 -10.22
N GLU A 185 -12.90 -4.12 -10.33
CA GLU A 185 -13.73 -5.31 -10.22
C GLU A 185 -14.30 -5.48 -8.80
N PHE A 186 -13.46 -5.29 -7.78
CA PHE A 186 -13.81 -5.56 -6.38
C PHE A 186 -14.10 -4.28 -5.56
N GLN A 187 -13.92 -3.10 -6.14
CA GLN A 187 -14.17 -1.82 -5.49
C GLN A 187 -13.45 -1.66 -4.15
N HIS A 188 -12.23 -2.22 -4.04
CA HIS A 188 -11.40 -2.03 -2.86
C HIS A 188 -10.92 -0.58 -2.72
N THR A 189 -10.88 -0.08 -1.49
CA THR A 189 -10.16 1.14 -1.16
C THR A 189 -8.71 0.78 -0.86
N MET A 190 -7.74 1.46 -1.48
CA MET A 190 -6.33 1.10 -1.37
C MET A 190 -5.47 2.28 -0.95
N ILE A 191 -4.52 2.03 -0.07
CA ILE A 191 -3.41 2.95 0.19
C ILE A 191 -2.12 2.28 -0.24
N LEU A 192 -1.36 2.97 -1.09
CA LEU A 192 -0.09 2.53 -1.64
C LEU A 192 1.04 3.40 -1.07
N ILE A 193 2.06 2.78 -0.49
CA ILE A 193 3.35 3.44 -0.26
C ILE A 193 4.25 3.14 -1.45
N THR A 194 4.80 4.18 -2.04
CA THR A 194 5.82 4.08 -3.07
C THR A 194 6.85 5.20 -2.93
N HIS A 195 8.01 5.02 -3.53
CA HIS A 195 9.03 6.05 -3.70
C HIS A 195 9.11 6.55 -5.15
N ASP A 196 8.31 5.98 -6.07
CA ASP A 196 8.27 6.30 -7.49
C ASP A 196 7.11 7.26 -7.79
N PRO A 197 7.38 8.53 -8.22
CA PRO A 197 6.34 9.47 -8.58
C PRO A 197 5.49 9.04 -9.79
N ASP A 198 6.06 8.28 -10.73
CA ASP A 198 5.32 7.76 -11.88
C ASP A 198 4.28 6.73 -11.41
N GLU A 199 4.68 5.83 -10.53
CA GLU A 199 3.79 4.85 -9.92
C GLU A 199 2.68 5.53 -9.11
N ALA A 200 3.03 6.51 -8.27
CA ALA A 200 2.08 7.24 -7.46
C ALA A 200 0.99 7.93 -8.30
N VAL A 201 1.38 8.63 -9.35
CA VAL A 201 0.44 9.32 -10.26
C VAL A 201 -0.35 8.32 -11.11
N TYR A 202 0.32 7.25 -11.61
CA TYR A 202 -0.34 6.27 -12.47
C TYR A 202 -1.46 5.51 -11.76
N LEU A 203 -1.25 5.13 -10.50
CA LEU A 203 -2.18 4.26 -9.79
C LEU A 203 -3.27 5.00 -9.03
N SER A 204 -3.06 6.26 -8.66
CA SER A 204 -3.88 6.90 -7.63
C SER A 204 -4.87 7.92 -8.17
N ASP A 205 -5.92 8.14 -7.40
CA ASP A 205 -6.86 9.26 -7.53
C ASP A 205 -6.33 10.48 -6.75
N ARG A 206 -5.45 10.21 -5.75
CA ARG A 206 -4.85 11.25 -4.91
C ARG A 206 -3.48 10.80 -4.41
N VAL A 207 -2.51 11.74 -4.42
CA VAL A 207 -1.16 11.52 -3.90
C VAL A 207 -0.91 12.40 -2.69
N TYR A 208 -0.68 11.80 -1.53
CA TYR A 208 -0.21 12.48 -0.32
C TYR A 208 1.30 12.49 -0.31
N VAL A 209 1.89 13.67 -0.19
CA VAL A 209 3.34 13.84 -0.11
C VAL A 209 3.74 14.02 1.34
N ALA A 210 4.57 13.11 1.84
CA ALA A 210 5.06 13.12 3.22
C ALA A 210 6.33 13.96 3.35
N SER A 211 6.43 14.72 4.44
CA SER A 211 7.65 15.43 4.84
C SER A 211 8.70 14.45 5.41
N PRO A 212 9.97 14.88 5.56
CA PRO A 212 10.93 14.18 6.42
C PRO A 212 10.42 14.01 7.84
N ARG A 213 11.13 13.17 8.62
CA ARG A 213 10.78 12.88 10.02
C ARG A 213 10.91 14.10 10.94
N PRO A 214 9.94 14.34 11.86
CA PRO A 214 8.69 13.62 12.03
C PRO A 214 7.73 13.86 10.87
N MET A 215 7.13 12.76 10.35
CA MET A 215 6.26 12.81 9.17
C MET A 215 5.04 13.69 9.40
N ARG A 216 4.81 14.58 8.46
CA ARG A 216 3.59 15.37 8.26
C ARG A 216 3.17 15.25 6.80
N ILE A 217 1.97 15.62 6.46
CA ILE A 217 1.58 15.78 5.06
C ILE A 217 2.07 17.16 4.58
N ALA A 218 3.03 17.16 3.67
CA ALA A 218 3.60 18.38 3.07
C ALA A 218 2.67 18.98 2.01
N GLY A 219 1.89 18.14 1.35
CA GLY A 219 0.91 18.55 0.35
C GLY A 219 0.14 17.37 -0.18
N VAL A 220 -0.92 17.66 -0.93
CA VAL A 220 -1.79 16.68 -1.57
C VAL A 220 -1.97 17.07 -3.02
N VAL A 221 -1.90 16.10 -3.93
CA VAL A 221 -2.15 16.28 -5.36
C VAL A 221 -3.34 15.39 -5.73
N ASP A 222 -4.45 15.97 -6.11
CA ASP A 222 -5.55 15.26 -6.74
C ASP A 222 -5.16 14.92 -8.17
N VAL A 223 -5.37 13.66 -8.58
CA VAL A 223 -4.97 13.14 -9.89
C VAL A 223 -6.22 12.95 -10.74
N ASP A 224 -6.45 13.88 -11.65
CA ASP A 224 -7.57 13.83 -12.60
C ASP A 224 -7.11 13.15 -13.90
N LEU A 225 -7.02 11.81 -13.87
CA LEU A 225 -6.71 10.98 -15.02
C LEU A 225 -7.87 10.00 -15.27
N PRO A 226 -8.07 9.52 -16.53
CA PRO A 226 -9.12 8.56 -16.81
C PRO A 226 -9.08 7.35 -15.89
N ALA A 227 -10.24 6.87 -15.42
CA ALA A 227 -10.34 5.68 -14.60
C ALA A 227 -9.83 4.42 -15.31
N GLU A 228 -10.12 4.32 -16.62
CA GLU A 228 -9.50 3.33 -17.50
C GLU A 228 -8.23 3.93 -18.10
N ARG A 229 -7.10 3.54 -17.57
CA ARG A 229 -5.80 3.98 -18.05
C ARG A 229 -4.92 2.79 -18.40
N ASN A 230 -4.30 2.88 -19.55
CA ASN A 230 -3.21 2.02 -19.97
C ASN A 230 -1.88 2.80 -19.83
N HIS A 231 -0.77 2.16 -20.11
CA HIS A 231 0.54 2.79 -19.95
C HIS A 231 0.74 4.03 -20.87
N GLU A 232 -0.04 4.20 -21.95
CA GLU A 232 0.06 5.35 -22.85
C GLU A 232 -0.29 6.67 -22.14
N VAL A 233 -1.09 6.63 -21.06
CA VAL A 233 -1.41 7.84 -20.27
C VAL A 233 -0.15 8.50 -19.72
N THR A 234 0.93 7.74 -19.48
CA THR A 234 2.21 8.27 -18.97
C THR A 234 2.91 9.20 -19.97
N LEU A 235 2.52 9.15 -21.24
CA LEU A 235 3.06 10.00 -22.30
C LEU A 235 2.28 11.31 -22.48
N THR A 236 1.19 11.49 -21.73
CA THR A 236 0.34 12.67 -21.85
C THR A 236 0.89 13.87 -21.07
N ARG A 237 0.46 15.06 -21.44
CA ARG A 237 0.83 16.30 -20.74
C ARG A 237 0.20 16.33 -19.34
N GLU A 238 -1.03 15.88 -19.19
CA GLU A 238 -1.76 15.84 -17.94
C GLU A 238 -1.00 14.99 -16.91
N PHE A 239 -0.53 13.81 -17.30
CA PHE A 239 0.30 12.96 -16.45
C PHE A 239 1.59 13.68 -16.02
N ALA A 240 2.29 14.32 -16.97
CA ALA A 240 3.53 15.04 -16.71
C ALA A 240 3.31 16.23 -15.76
N ASP A 241 2.15 16.91 -15.84
CA ASP A 241 1.81 18.03 -14.96
C ASP A 241 1.53 17.54 -13.53
N HIS A 242 0.78 16.45 -13.32
CA HIS A 242 0.59 15.82 -12.01
C HIS A 242 1.92 15.36 -11.40
N LYS A 243 2.75 14.67 -12.18
CA LYS A 243 4.09 14.25 -11.74
C LYS A 243 4.96 15.43 -11.31
N ARG A 244 4.92 16.53 -12.06
CA ARG A 244 5.66 17.76 -11.72
C ARG A 244 5.19 18.35 -10.40
N ALA A 245 3.88 18.36 -10.15
CA ALA A 245 3.31 18.84 -8.90
C ALA A 245 3.79 17.98 -7.70
N VAL A 246 3.78 16.66 -7.83
CA VAL A 246 4.30 15.74 -6.80
C VAL A 246 5.80 15.98 -6.55
N LEU A 247 6.60 16.10 -7.63
CA LEU A 247 8.04 16.34 -7.52
C LEU A 247 8.36 17.70 -6.89
N ALA A 248 7.57 18.74 -7.13
CA ALA A 248 7.73 20.05 -6.51
C ALA A 248 7.57 19.95 -4.99
N LEU A 249 6.51 19.29 -4.50
CA LEU A 249 6.28 19.07 -3.07
C LEU A 249 7.39 18.24 -2.41
N LEU A 250 7.90 17.21 -3.11
CA LEU A 250 9.03 16.41 -2.61
C LEU A 250 10.33 17.22 -2.47
N LYS A 251 10.61 18.15 -3.42
CA LYS A 251 11.80 19.01 -3.39
C LYS A 251 11.73 20.10 -2.33
N ASP A 252 10.54 20.59 -2.02
CA ASP A 252 10.34 21.61 -1.00
C ASP A 252 10.54 21.11 0.44
N ALA A 253 10.64 19.79 0.62
CA ALA A 253 11.02 19.20 1.90
C ALA A 253 12.44 19.63 2.29
N PRO A 254 12.65 20.20 3.51
CA PRO A 254 13.90 20.89 3.91
C PRO A 254 15.19 20.05 3.78
N GLU A 255 15.11 18.73 3.87
CA GLU A 255 16.28 17.85 3.74
C GLU A 255 16.70 17.61 2.28
N MET A 256 15.77 17.63 1.34
CA MET A 256 16.12 17.50 -0.08
C MET A 256 16.87 18.73 -0.62
N ARG A 257 16.64 19.91 -0.04
CA ARG A 257 17.40 21.11 -0.36
C ARG A 257 18.88 21.02 0.03
N ARG A 258 19.23 20.20 1.06
CA ARG A 258 20.62 20.00 1.50
C ARG A 258 21.41 18.99 0.66
N LEU A 259 20.72 18.13 -0.10
CA LEU A 259 21.37 17.12 -0.96
C LEU A 259 21.67 17.66 -2.38
N VAL A 260 21.12 18.82 -2.74
CA VAL A 260 21.26 19.45 -4.06
C VAL A 260 22.17 20.69 -4.00
N GLN A 261 22.64 21.10 -2.82
CA GLN A 261 23.69 22.08 -2.56
C GLN A 261 25.02 21.37 -2.25
#